data_c8692da523d2998f3c79bb443f5c11f8
#
_entry.id   c8692da523d2998f3c79bb443f5c11f8
#
_cell.length_a   1.000
_cell.length_b   1.000
_cell.length_c   1.000
_cell.angle_alpha   90.00
_cell.angle_beta   90.00
_cell.angle_gamma   90.00
#
_symmetry.space_group_name_H-M   'P 1'
#
loop_
_entity.id
_entity.type
_entity.pdbx_description
1 polymer ?
#
loop_
_entity_poly.entity_id
_entity_poly.type
_entity_poly.pdbx_seq_one_letter_code
_entity_poly.pdbx_strand_id
1 'polypeptide(L)'
;MAKYDKNGYITELEKDEVFVFGSNGHGAHLGGAAATAVHKFGAKMGQAEGLQGQSYAINTMDSEDEMSAQIKRFIHFAENHPELKFYVTEIGCGIAGYSPEQIAPKFAYYYNQNNIILPESFIKANDKLMSDLFAGKKTILFFEHAEPGAMGENLGGVIFWYLDNGELKRWQSFRNDKFFELYNKHSSDFAYIYAGAGNYAHFNKETTFVDKKSDQEFILRYKDKEYCVGGHCVGVTHTITNTLKPNTNFKEFEQKETPPHYMTAKHSYKTK
;
A
#
# COMPACT_ATOMS: atom_id res chain seq x y z
N MET A 1 0.50 3.19 -26.08
CA MET A 1 1.10 3.80 -24.87
C MET A 1 0.65 5.24 -24.77
N ALA A 2 0.08 5.64 -23.63
CA ALA A 2 -0.46 6.98 -23.43
C ALA A 2 0.53 8.07 -23.84
N LYS A 3 0.04 9.13 -24.51
CA LYS A 3 0.86 10.28 -24.88
C LYS A 3 0.63 11.41 -23.88
N TYR A 4 1.69 12.15 -23.59
CA TYR A 4 1.72 13.25 -22.64
C TYR A 4 2.08 14.55 -23.34
N ASP A 5 1.54 15.66 -22.86
CA ASP A 5 1.97 16.99 -23.25
C ASP A 5 3.27 17.41 -22.53
N LYS A 6 3.77 18.61 -22.81
CA LYS A 6 4.98 19.17 -22.18
C LYS A 6 4.85 19.38 -20.65
N ASN A 7 3.64 19.34 -20.12
CA ASN A 7 3.36 19.50 -18.68
C ASN A 7 3.09 18.15 -17.99
N GLY A 8 3.18 17.03 -18.73
CA GLY A 8 2.94 15.69 -18.20
C GLY A 8 1.47 15.29 -18.14
N TYR A 9 0.56 16.03 -18.78
CA TYR A 9 -0.85 15.65 -18.85
C TYR A 9 -1.10 14.66 -19.99
N ILE A 10 -1.93 13.64 -19.72
CA ILE A 10 -2.33 12.64 -20.72
C ILE A 10 -3.21 13.31 -21.76
N THR A 11 -2.80 13.18 -23.04
CA THR A 11 -3.50 13.79 -24.18
C THR A 11 -4.18 12.78 -25.08
N GLU A 12 -3.66 11.58 -25.19
CA GLU A 12 -4.18 10.48 -26.02
C GLU A 12 -3.95 9.15 -25.30
N LEU A 13 -4.85 8.20 -25.56
CA LEU A 13 -4.82 6.83 -25.05
C LEU A 13 -4.96 5.83 -26.22
N GLU A 14 -4.31 4.68 -26.09
CA GLU A 14 -4.58 3.52 -26.95
C GLU A 14 -5.91 2.87 -26.55
N LYS A 15 -6.40 1.95 -27.38
CA LYS A 15 -7.74 1.35 -27.24
C LYS A 15 -7.94 0.62 -25.90
N ASP A 16 -6.89 0.02 -25.34
CA ASP A 16 -6.85 -0.75 -24.11
C ASP A 16 -6.42 0.09 -22.88
N GLU A 17 -6.28 1.40 -23.04
CA GLU A 17 -5.86 2.31 -21.99
C GLU A 17 -7.04 3.11 -21.43
N VAL A 18 -7.07 3.31 -20.12
CA VAL A 18 -8.16 3.95 -19.38
C VAL A 18 -7.62 5.09 -18.52
N PHE A 19 -8.25 6.26 -18.64
CA PHE A 19 -7.95 7.47 -17.87
C PHE A 19 -8.67 7.46 -16.54
N VAL A 20 -7.97 7.30 -15.42
CA VAL A 20 -8.57 7.30 -14.07
C VAL A 20 -8.52 8.70 -13.48
N PHE A 21 -9.67 9.25 -13.10
CA PHE A 21 -9.80 10.63 -12.66
C PHE A 21 -10.63 10.79 -11.39
N GLY A 22 -10.36 11.88 -10.66
CA GLY A 22 -11.16 12.27 -9.49
C GLY A 22 -12.48 12.90 -9.89
N SER A 23 -13.57 12.43 -9.29
CA SER A 23 -14.95 12.89 -9.47
C SER A 23 -15.52 13.44 -8.15
N ASN A 24 -16.79 13.78 -8.15
CA ASN A 24 -17.62 14.09 -6.97
C ASN A 24 -18.90 13.25 -6.98
N GLY A 25 -19.61 13.22 -5.85
CA GLY A 25 -20.81 12.39 -5.68
C GLY A 25 -21.95 12.65 -6.67
N HIS A 26 -21.95 13.81 -7.34
CA HIS A 26 -22.93 14.14 -8.39
C HIS A 26 -22.46 13.82 -9.80
N GLY A 27 -21.19 13.39 -10.00
CA GLY A 27 -20.62 13.21 -11.34
C GLY A 27 -20.54 14.51 -12.16
N ALA A 28 -20.42 15.65 -11.48
CA ALA A 28 -20.31 16.98 -12.13
C ALA A 28 -18.85 17.22 -12.58
N HIS A 29 -18.49 16.74 -13.73
CA HIS A 29 -17.13 16.73 -14.28
C HIS A 29 -16.78 18.07 -14.97
N LEU A 30 -16.83 19.18 -14.23
CA LEU A 30 -16.75 20.53 -14.80
C LEU A 30 -15.33 21.10 -14.93
N GLY A 31 -14.32 20.50 -14.27
CA GLY A 31 -12.95 21.05 -14.27
C GLY A 31 -11.86 19.99 -14.16
N GLY A 32 -10.61 20.41 -14.42
CA GLY A 32 -9.41 19.61 -14.27
C GLY A 32 -9.43 18.29 -15.06
N ALA A 33 -8.96 17.22 -14.45
CA ALA A 33 -8.91 15.88 -15.04
C ALA A 33 -10.33 15.37 -15.40
N ALA A 34 -11.36 15.70 -14.60
CA ALA A 34 -12.74 15.31 -14.87
C ALA A 34 -13.28 15.93 -16.17
N ALA A 35 -13.04 17.22 -16.42
CA ALA A 35 -13.41 17.87 -17.68
C ALA A 35 -12.65 17.25 -18.87
N THR A 36 -11.35 16.95 -18.71
CA THR A 36 -10.55 16.25 -19.72
C THR A 36 -11.15 14.89 -20.04
N ALA A 37 -11.59 14.14 -19.02
CA ALA A 37 -12.22 12.83 -19.19
C ALA A 37 -13.52 12.93 -20.02
N VAL A 38 -14.35 13.96 -19.79
CA VAL A 38 -15.56 14.20 -20.60
C VAL A 38 -15.21 14.55 -22.05
N HIS A 39 -14.28 15.48 -22.25
CA HIS A 39 -13.97 15.97 -23.59
C HIS A 39 -13.19 14.99 -24.46
N LYS A 40 -12.37 14.12 -23.87
CA LYS A 40 -11.45 13.28 -24.63
C LYS A 40 -11.68 11.77 -24.46
N PHE A 41 -12.14 11.33 -23.30
CA PHE A 41 -12.11 9.92 -22.92
C PHE A 41 -13.51 9.36 -22.60
N GLY A 42 -14.56 10.06 -22.97
CA GLY A 42 -15.94 9.54 -22.96
C GLY A 42 -16.57 9.44 -21.58
N ALA A 43 -16.07 10.21 -20.58
CA ALA A 43 -16.73 10.32 -19.29
C ALA A 43 -18.12 10.96 -19.44
N LYS A 44 -19.07 10.54 -18.60
CA LYS A 44 -20.46 10.95 -18.66
C LYS A 44 -20.80 11.85 -17.48
N MET A 45 -21.40 13.00 -17.76
CA MET A 45 -21.96 13.85 -16.71
C MET A 45 -23.02 13.07 -15.92
N GLY A 46 -22.99 13.20 -14.60
CA GLY A 46 -23.90 12.51 -13.69
C GLY A 46 -23.48 11.09 -13.28
N GLN A 47 -22.40 10.54 -13.86
CA GLN A 47 -21.84 9.25 -13.44
C GLN A 47 -20.63 9.47 -12.55
N ALA A 48 -20.84 9.38 -11.23
CA ALA A 48 -19.84 9.71 -10.21
C ALA A 48 -18.71 8.67 -10.05
N GLU A 49 -18.95 7.41 -10.40
CA GLU A 49 -18.04 6.28 -10.20
C GLU A 49 -18.05 5.31 -11.38
N GLY A 50 -16.93 4.60 -11.55
CA GLY A 50 -16.83 3.45 -12.44
C GLY A 50 -16.40 3.77 -13.86
N LEU A 51 -16.34 2.71 -14.68
CA LEU A 51 -15.91 2.79 -16.09
C LEU A 51 -16.96 3.51 -16.95
N GLN A 52 -16.50 4.43 -17.77
CA GLN A 52 -17.31 5.24 -18.70
C GLN A 52 -16.48 5.67 -19.90
N GLY A 53 -16.75 5.07 -21.05
CA GLY A 53 -15.89 5.22 -22.23
C GLY A 53 -14.48 4.68 -21.98
N GLN A 54 -13.45 5.47 -22.28
CA GLN A 54 -12.05 5.20 -21.96
C GLN A 54 -11.63 5.90 -20.64
N SER A 55 -12.54 6.07 -19.70
CA SER A 55 -12.24 6.69 -18.42
C SER A 55 -12.89 5.94 -17.25
N TYR A 56 -12.31 6.09 -16.05
CA TYR A 56 -12.84 5.54 -14.81
C TYR A 56 -12.88 6.64 -13.75
N ALA A 57 -14.06 6.88 -13.19
CA ALA A 57 -14.28 7.91 -12.17
C ALA A 57 -14.15 7.33 -10.76
N ILE A 58 -13.50 8.08 -9.87
CA ILE A 58 -13.42 7.82 -8.43
C ILE A 58 -13.84 9.08 -7.70
N ASN A 59 -14.91 9.02 -6.89
CA ASN A 59 -15.34 10.16 -6.10
C ASN A 59 -14.32 10.45 -4.98
N THR A 60 -13.76 11.65 -5.00
CA THR A 60 -12.73 12.09 -4.06
C THR A 60 -13.17 13.25 -3.18
N MET A 61 -14.45 13.65 -3.23
CA MET A 61 -14.92 14.90 -2.62
C MET A 61 -15.91 14.72 -1.46
N ASP A 62 -16.57 13.56 -1.34
CA ASP A 62 -17.61 13.38 -0.32
C ASP A 62 -17.00 13.08 1.06
N SER A 63 -16.18 12.04 1.18
CA SER A 63 -15.44 11.72 2.40
C SER A 63 -14.20 10.87 2.10
N GLU A 64 -13.26 10.84 3.05
CA GLU A 64 -12.06 10.01 2.93
C GLU A 64 -12.39 8.51 2.95
N ASP A 65 -13.39 8.11 3.74
CA ASP A 65 -13.83 6.71 3.83
C ASP A 65 -14.47 6.25 2.51
N GLU A 66 -15.35 7.06 1.92
CA GLU A 66 -15.96 6.75 0.63
C GLU A 66 -14.91 6.71 -0.48
N MET A 67 -14.01 7.68 -0.54
CA MET A 67 -12.89 7.66 -1.48
C MET A 67 -12.04 6.39 -1.33
N SER A 68 -11.73 6.00 -0.10
CA SER A 68 -10.96 4.77 0.17
C SER A 68 -11.72 3.52 -0.27
N ALA A 69 -13.03 3.47 -0.06
CA ALA A 69 -13.89 2.38 -0.53
C ALA A 69 -13.92 2.32 -2.06
N GLN A 70 -14.05 3.46 -2.74
CA GLN A 70 -14.06 3.53 -4.21
C GLN A 70 -12.70 3.16 -4.83
N ILE A 71 -11.59 3.58 -4.22
CA ILE A 71 -10.25 3.15 -4.65
C ILE A 71 -10.14 1.61 -4.56
N LYS A 72 -10.62 0.98 -3.49
CA LYS A 72 -10.64 -0.49 -3.37
C LYS A 72 -11.50 -1.15 -4.45
N ARG A 73 -12.69 -0.60 -4.76
CA ARG A 73 -13.54 -1.11 -5.85
C ARG A 73 -12.86 -0.95 -7.22
N PHE A 74 -12.21 0.19 -7.45
CA PHE A 74 -11.41 0.42 -8.66
C PHE A 74 -10.31 -0.62 -8.82
N ILE A 75 -9.55 -0.89 -7.76
CA ILE A 75 -8.46 -1.87 -7.77
C ILE A 75 -9.00 -3.26 -8.09
N HIS A 76 -10.07 -3.67 -7.42
CA HIS A 76 -10.72 -4.96 -7.71
C HIS A 76 -11.25 -5.01 -9.16
N PHE A 77 -11.75 -3.90 -9.69
CA PHE A 77 -12.12 -3.80 -11.09
C PHE A 77 -10.90 -4.02 -12.01
N ALA A 78 -9.78 -3.35 -11.73
CA ALA A 78 -8.56 -3.48 -12.52
C ALA A 78 -7.97 -4.90 -12.47
N GLU A 79 -8.05 -5.59 -11.32
CA GLU A 79 -7.65 -7.00 -11.18
C GLU A 79 -8.44 -7.94 -12.09
N ASN A 80 -9.73 -7.66 -12.27
CA ASN A 80 -10.60 -8.45 -13.14
C ASN A 80 -10.54 -8.05 -14.62
N HIS A 81 -9.75 -7.02 -14.96
CA HIS A 81 -9.57 -6.52 -16.32
C HIS A 81 -8.07 -6.39 -16.65
N PRO A 82 -7.30 -7.50 -16.67
CA PRO A 82 -5.87 -7.47 -16.93
C PRO A 82 -5.52 -7.04 -18.37
N GLU A 83 -6.49 -7.07 -19.29
CA GLU A 83 -6.38 -6.58 -20.67
C GLU A 83 -6.36 -5.05 -20.78
N LEU A 84 -6.81 -4.33 -19.73
CA LEU A 84 -6.85 -2.87 -19.68
C LEU A 84 -5.66 -2.31 -18.88
N LYS A 85 -5.20 -1.12 -19.25
CA LYS A 85 -4.19 -0.35 -18.53
C LYS A 85 -4.79 0.94 -17.98
N PHE A 86 -4.69 1.12 -16.68
CA PHE A 86 -5.31 2.23 -15.96
C PHE A 86 -4.26 3.28 -15.60
N TYR A 87 -4.31 4.43 -16.26
CA TYR A 87 -3.47 5.58 -15.95
C TYR A 87 -4.14 6.46 -14.91
N VAL A 88 -3.68 6.36 -13.67
CA VAL A 88 -4.23 7.13 -12.54
C VAL A 88 -3.67 8.54 -12.57
N THR A 89 -4.55 9.54 -12.60
CA THR A 89 -4.15 10.94 -12.41
C THR A 89 -3.94 11.25 -10.92
N GLU A 90 -3.50 12.45 -10.58
CA GLU A 90 -3.39 12.91 -9.18
C GLU A 90 -4.78 13.14 -8.57
N ILE A 91 -5.58 12.06 -8.50
CA ILE A 91 -6.94 12.14 -7.96
C ILE A 91 -6.93 12.69 -6.53
N GLY A 92 -7.91 13.50 -6.21
CA GLY A 92 -8.03 14.13 -4.89
C GLY A 92 -7.04 15.26 -4.61
N CYS A 93 -5.95 15.41 -5.39
CA CYS A 93 -4.91 16.41 -5.13
C CYS A 93 -5.20 17.81 -5.71
N GLY A 94 -6.34 17.98 -6.36
CA GLY A 94 -6.81 19.28 -6.87
C GLY A 94 -7.80 19.94 -5.91
N ILE A 95 -9.03 20.19 -6.39
CA ILE A 95 -10.10 20.89 -5.64
C ILE A 95 -10.46 20.17 -4.33
N ALA A 96 -10.34 18.83 -4.26
CA ALA A 96 -10.59 18.08 -3.03
C ALA A 96 -9.55 18.33 -1.92
N GLY A 97 -8.40 18.94 -2.24
CA GLY A 97 -7.44 19.46 -1.28
C GLY A 97 -6.54 18.45 -0.59
N TYR A 98 -6.54 17.19 -1.00
CA TYR A 98 -5.62 16.16 -0.46
C TYR A 98 -4.21 16.34 -1.01
N SER A 99 -3.22 15.91 -0.25
CA SER A 99 -1.85 15.79 -0.74
C SER A 99 -1.56 14.39 -1.31
N PRO A 100 -0.53 14.24 -2.15
CA PRO A 100 -0.07 12.92 -2.60
C PRO A 100 0.21 11.95 -1.45
N GLU A 101 0.73 12.43 -0.32
CA GLU A 101 1.02 11.62 0.87
C GLU A 101 -0.24 11.05 1.54
N GLN A 102 -1.39 11.69 1.36
CA GLN A 102 -2.68 11.20 1.87
C GLN A 102 -3.33 10.18 0.94
N ILE A 103 -3.17 10.34 -0.37
CA ILE A 103 -3.81 9.49 -1.38
C ILE A 103 -2.95 8.28 -1.77
N ALA A 104 -1.65 8.49 -2.01
CA ALA A 104 -0.76 7.44 -2.49
C ALA A 104 -0.76 6.15 -1.65
N PRO A 105 -0.80 6.21 -0.30
CA PRO A 105 -0.85 5.01 0.54
C PRO A 105 -2.09 4.13 0.29
N LYS A 106 -3.18 4.69 -0.24
CA LYS A 106 -4.40 3.95 -0.55
C LYS A 106 -4.24 3.04 -1.78
N PHE A 107 -3.27 3.34 -2.65
CA PHE A 107 -2.90 2.55 -3.82
C PHE A 107 -1.65 1.68 -3.61
N ALA A 108 -0.94 1.83 -2.50
CA ALA A 108 0.41 1.29 -2.35
C ALA A 108 0.53 -0.22 -2.58
N TYR A 109 -0.46 -1.00 -2.16
CA TYR A 109 -0.49 -2.45 -2.37
C TYR A 109 -0.52 -2.84 -3.86
N TYR A 110 -1.06 -1.98 -4.71
CA TYR A 110 -1.41 -2.32 -6.10
C TYR A 110 -0.58 -1.60 -7.15
N TYR A 111 0.34 -0.72 -6.75
CA TYR A 111 1.11 0.05 -7.74
C TYR A 111 2.09 -0.80 -8.55
N ASN A 112 2.38 -2.03 -8.14
CA ASN A 112 3.15 -3.00 -8.92
C ASN A 112 2.25 -3.93 -9.76
N GLN A 113 0.95 -3.76 -9.77
CA GLN A 113 0.12 -4.43 -10.76
C GLN A 113 0.44 -3.85 -12.14
N ASN A 114 0.73 -4.74 -13.10
CA ASN A 114 1.20 -4.35 -14.43
C ASN A 114 0.22 -3.46 -15.20
N ASN A 115 -1.02 -3.34 -14.72
CA ASN A 115 -2.09 -2.62 -15.38
C ASN A 115 -2.57 -1.35 -14.65
N ILE A 116 -2.07 -1.03 -13.45
CA ILE A 116 -2.34 0.24 -12.76
C ILE A 116 -1.06 1.09 -12.77
N ILE A 117 -1.10 2.20 -13.49
CA ILE A 117 0.01 3.13 -13.63
C ILE A 117 -0.28 4.36 -12.77
N LEU A 118 0.47 4.50 -11.68
CA LEU A 118 0.33 5.64 -10.76
C LEU A 118 1.13 6.85 -11.24
N PRO A 119 0.71 8.09 -10.91
CA PRO A 119 1.50 9.27 -11.16
C PRO A 119 2.80 9.26 -10.33
N GLU A 120 3.82 9.90 -10.85
CA GLU A 120 5.16 9.94 -10.22
C GLU A 120 5.12 10.52 -8.80
N SER A 121 4.25 11.49 -8.55
CA SER A 121 4.03 12.08 -7.21
C SER A 121 3.57 11.05 -6.18
N PHE A 122 2.71 10.08 -6.58
CA PHE A 122 2.24 9.02 -5.68
C PHE A 122 3.35 7.99 -5.41
N ILE A 123 4.13 7.65 -6.43
CA ILE A 123 5.30 6.77 -6.25
C ILE A 123 6.29 7.41 -5.27
N LYS A 124 6.65 8.68 -5.48
CA LYS A 124 7.55 9.42 -4.59
C LYS A 124 7.01 9.53 -3.15
N ALA A 125 5.71 9.74 -2.98
CA ALA A 125 5.08 9.81 -1.66
C ALA A 125 5.17 8.48 -0.91
N ASN A 126 4.94 7.35 -1.58
CA ASN A 126 5.09 6.02 -0.99
C ASN A 126 6.55 5.71 -0.63
N ASP A 127 7.51 6.00 -1.51
CA ASP A 127 8.94 5.82 -1.23
C ASP A 127 9.42 6.70 -0.07
N LYS A 128 8.88 7.91 0.02
CA LYS A 128 9.13 8.81 1.14
C LYS A 128 8.58 8.25 2.45
N LEU A 129 7.34 7.76 2.47
CA LEU A 129 6.74 7.15 3.66
C LEU A 129 7.59 5.96 4.14
N MET A 130 8.01 5.08 3.23
CA MET A 130 8.88 3.96 3.56
C MET A 130 10.22 4.44 4.15
N SER A 131 10.81 5.45 3.56
CA SER A 131 12.06 6.04 4.06
C SER A 131 11.89 6.68 5.45
N ASP A 132 10.78 7.37 5.69
CA ASP A 132 10.46 8.00 6.98
C ASP A 132 10.22 6.94 8.08
N LEU A 133 9.62 5.80 7.73
CA LEU A 133 9.43 4.66 8.63
C LEU A 133 10.80 4.08 9.08
N PHE A 134 11.65 3.70 8.15
CA PHE A 134 12.95 3.11 8.48
C PHE A 134 13.94 4.12 9.09
N ALA A 135 13.79 5.42 8.80
CA ALA A 135 14.58 6.47 9.45
C ALA A 135 14.11 6.82 10.88
N GLY A 136 13.06 6.15 11.39
CA GLY A 136 12.53 6.38 12.74
C GLY A 136 11.76 7.70 12.92
N LYS A 137 11.41 8.41 11.83
CA LYS A 137 10.55 9.61 11.90
C LYS A 137 9.11 9.25 12.27
N LYS A 138 8.72 8.02 11.95
CA LYS A 138 7.49 7.36 12.38
C LYS A 138 7.89 6.06 13.05
N THR A 139 7.26 5.71 14.18
CA THR A 139 7.67 4.53 14.95
C THR A 139 7.02 3.28 14.38
N ILE A 140 7.77 2.42 13.72
CA ILE A 140 7.30 1.07 13.39
C ILE A 140 7.12 0.30 14.69
N LEU A 141 5.94 -0.30 14.91
CA LEU A 141 5.69 -1.25 15.99
C LEU A 141 5.90 -2.69 15.52
N PHE A 142 5.36 -2.97 14.34
CA PHE A 142 5.37 -4.27 13.73
C PHE A 142 5.31 -4.12 12.21
N PHE A 143 6.00 -4.98 11.50
CA PHE A 143 5.76 -5.19 10.07
C PHE A 143 5.93 -6.64 9.70
N GLU A 144 5.25 -7.02 8.66
CA GLU A 144 5.30 -8.35 8.07
C GLU A 144 5.58 -8.22 6.58
N HIS A 145 6.35 -9.14 6.04
CA HIS A 145 6.48 -9.28 4.60
C HIS A 145 6.45 -10.74 4.18
N ALA A 146 5.96 -10.98 2.97
CA ALA A 146 5.90 -12.28 2.34
C ALA A 146 6.91 -12.38 1.18
N GLU A 147 7.54 -13.55 1.00
CA GLU A 147 8.36 -13.81 -0.19
C GLU A 147 7.48 -14.00 -1.44
N PRO A 148 7.99 -13.64 -2.65
CA PRO A 148 7.29 -13.91 -3.88
C PRO A 148 7.00 -15.40 -4.01
N GLY A 149 5.77 -15.74 -4.42
CA GLY A 149 5.32 -17.14 -4.51
C GLY A 149 4.83 -17.73 -3.19
N ALA A 150 5.02 -17.08 -2.07
CA ALA A 150 4.33 -17.42 -0.84
C ALA A 150 2.83 -17.24 -1.06
N MET A 151 2.03 -18.28 -0.85
CA MET A 151 0.59 -18.28 -1.02
C MET A 151 0.05 -18.04 -2.46
N GLY A 152 0.89 -18.27 -3.49
CA GLY A 152 0.47 -18.15 -4.90
C GLY A 152 0.44 -16.72 -5.44
N GLU A 153 0.86 -15.74 -4.65
CA GLU A 153 1.00 -14.35 -5.11
C GLU A 153 2.37 -14.15 -5.79
N ASN A 154 2.35 -13.62 -7.00
CA ASN A 154 3.58 -13.32 -7.75
C ASN A 154 4.37 -12.13 -7.17
N LEU A 155 3.78 -11.40 -6.22
CA LEU A 155 4.28 -10.15 -5.70
C LEU A 155 4.33 -10.22 -4.17
N GLY A 156 5.52 -10.25 -3.58
CA GLY A 156 5.66 -10.19 -2.13
C GLY A 156 5.17 -8.86 -1.57
N GLY A 157 4.22 -8.90 -0.63
CA GLY A 157 3.71 -7.72 0.07
C GLY A 157 4.50 -7.40 1.35
N VAL A 158 4.40 -6.17 1.80
CA VAL A 158 4.81 -5.73 3.13
C VAL A 158 3.68 -4.94 3.79
N ILE A 159 3.43 -5.21 5.07
CA ILE A 159 2.43 -4.51 5.87
C ILE A 159 3.12 -3.91 7.08
N PHE A 160 2.98 -2.60 7.25
CA PHE A 160 3.50 -1.86 8.39
C PHE A 160 2.38 -1.46 9.35
N TRP A 161 2.62 -1.65 10.63
CA TRP A 161 1.87 -1.05 11.71
C TRP A 161 2.78 -0.07 12.43
N TYR A 162 2.45 1.20 12.41
CA TYR A 162 3.32 2.27 12.88
C TYR A 162 2.55 3.39 13.57
N LEU A 163 3.25 4.16 14.38
CA LEU A 163 2.73 5.37 15.00
C LEU A 163 3.15 6.61 14.19
N ASP A 164 2.16 7.41 13.85
CA ASP A 164 2.32 8.75 13.27
C ASP A 164 1.72 9.76 14.24
N ASN A 165 2.56 10.60 14.85
CA ASN A 165 2.14 11.54 15.91
C ASN A 165 1.36 10.86 17.06
N GLY A 166 1.73 9.61 17.39
CA GLY A 166 1.10 8.83 18.46
C GLY A 166 -0.18 8.10 18.07
N GLU A 167 -0.66 8.27 16.86
CA GLU A 167 -1.81 7.57 16.28
C GLU A 167 -1.35 6.30 15.56
N LEU A 168 -2.01 5.16 15.84
CA LEU A 168 -1.72 3.90 15.15
C LEU A 168 -2.25 3.93 13.73
N LYS A 169 -1.37 3.63 12.78
CA LYS A 169 -1.68 3.54 11.35
C LYS A 169 -1.22 2.21 10.80
N ARG A 170 -1.93 1.75 9.76
CA ARG A 170 -1.58 0.59 8.96
C ARG A 170 -1.34 1.02 7.52
N TRP A 171 -0.24 0.53 6.94
CA TRP A 171 0.06 0.75 5.54
C TRP A 171 0.55 -0.54 4.90
N GLN A 172 0.06 -0.85 3.72
CA GLN A 172 0.42 -2.02 2.95
C GLN A 172 1.07 -1.60 1.65
N SER A 173 2.21 -2.19 1.31
CA SER A 173 2.98 -1.90 0.11
C SER A 173 3.62 -3.17 -0.43
N PHE A 174 4.40 -3.02 -1.50
CA PHE A 174 5.19 -4.09 -2.07
C PHE A 174 6.64 -4.03 -1.58
N ARG A 175 7.33 -5.16 -1.70
CA ARG A 175 8.77 -5.26 -1.55
C ARG A 175 9.43 -4.81 -2.85
N ASN A 176 9.61 -3.50 -3.03
CA ASN A 176 10.35 -2.91 -4.12
C ASN A 176 11.84 -2.74 -3.77
N ASP A 177 12.66 -2.24 -4.71
CA ASP A 177 14.08 -1.99 -4.48
C ASP A 177 14.31 -1.09 -3.27
N LYS A 178 13.43 -0.10 -3.05
CA LYS A 178 13.50 0.80 -1.90
C LYS A 178 13.27 0.08 -0.58
N PHE A 179 12.32 -0.86 -0.52
CA PHE A 179 12.13 -1.70 0.66
C PHE A 179 13.39 -2.50 0.98
N PHE A 180 13.98 -3.16 -0.02
CA PHE A 180 15.17 -4.00 0.22
C PHE A 180 16.39 -3.18 0.64
N GLU A 181 16.60 -2.01 0.01
CA GLU A 181 17.66 -1.09 0.42
C GLU A 181 17.56 -0.74 1.91
N LEU A 182 16.37 -0.30 2.33
CA LEU A 182 16.12 0.15 3.70
C LEU A 182 16.12 -1.02 4.69
N TYR A 183 15.47 -2.14 4.33
CA TYR A 183 15.44 -3.34 5.17
C TYR A 183 16.85 -3.87 5.45
N ASN A 184 17.68 -4.05 4.43
CA ASN A 184 19.04 -4.55 4.61
C ASN A 184 19.90 -3.65 5.53
N LYS A 185 19.64 -2.34 5.50
CA LYS A 185 20.32 -1.36 6.37
C LYS A 185 19.84 -1.40 7.82
N HIS A 186 18.55 -1.69 8.05
CA HIS A 186 17.88 -1.55 9.33
C HIS A 186 17.34 -2.85 9.93
N SER A 187 17.58 -4.00 9.29
CA SER A 187 17.03 -5.30 9.76
C SER A 187 17.44 -5.65 11.19
N SER A 188 18.63 -5.21 11.63
CA SER A 188 19.11 -5.42 13.00
C SER A 188 18.35 -4.65 14.07
N ASP A 189 17.56 -3.64 13.68
CA ASP A 189 16.76 -2.84 14.61
C ASP A 189 15.48 -3.59 15.06
N PHE A 190 15.16 -4.72 14.41
CA PHE A 190 13.98 -5.51 14.64
C PHE A 190 14.30 -6.92 15.15
N ALA A 191 13.46 -7.43 16.04
CA ALA A 191 13.34 -8.86 16.29
C ALA A 191 12.46 -9.47 15.20
N TYR A 192 12.69 -10.74 14.80
CA TYR A 192 11.84 -11.35 13.78
C TYR A 192 11.45 -12.78 14.13
N ILE A 193 10.36 -13.23 13.51
CA ILE A 193 9.85 -14.60 13.58
C ILE A 193 9.54 -15.04 12.14
N TYR A 194 10.02 -16.22 11.75
CA TYR A 194 9.56 -16.85 10.53
C TYR A 194 8.16 -17.45 10.78
N ALA A 195 7.18 -16.92 10.08
CA ALA A 195 5.77 -17.28 10.26
C ALA A 195 5.28 -18.35 9.27
N GLY A 196 6.20 -19.03 8.59
CA GLY A 196 5.87 -20.07 7.61
C GLY A 196 5.51 -19.52 6.22
N ALA A 197 5.52 -20.40 5.22
CA ALA A 197 5.15 -20.08 3.83
C ALA A 197 5.82 -18.80 3.26
N GLY A 198 7.09 -18.54 3.62
CA GLY A 198 7.81 -17.34 3.17
C GLY A 198 7.42 -16.04 3.87
N ASN A 199 6.63 -16.09 4.94
CA ASN A 199 6.25 -14.90 5.70
C ASN A 199 7.21 -14.68 6.88
N TYR A 200 7.57 -13.40 7.09
CA TYR A 200 8.43 -12.95 8.18
C TYR A 200 7.74 -11.82 8.93
N ALA A 201 7.63 -11.97 10.24
CA ALA A 201 7.07 -10.99 11.14
C ALA A 201 8.21 -10.28 11.90
N HIS A 202 8.24 -8.96 11.87
CA HIS A 202 9.27 -8.12 12.46
C HIS A 202 8.69 -7.22 13.54
N PHE A 203 9.33 -7.20 14.69
CA PHE A 203 8.90 -6.47 15.87
C PHE A 203 9.95 -5.42 16.25
N ASN A 204 9.50 -4.20 16.51
CA ASN A 204 10.36 -3.20 17.12
C ASN A 204 10.89 -3.73 18.47
N LYS A 205 12.20 -3.66 18.68
CA LYS A 205 12.83 -4.15 19.92
C LYS A 205 12.40 -3.41 21.18
N GLU A 206 11.81 -2.22 21.06
CA GLU A 206 11.25 -1.48 22.17
C GLU A 206 9.79 -1.87 22.48
N THR A 207 9.22 -2.82 21.75
CA THR A 207 7.87 -3.32 22.03
C THR A 207 7.89 -4.58 22.90
N THR A 208 6.74 -4.86 23.50
CA THR A 208 6.48 -6.10 24.25
C THR A 208 5.22 -6.73 23.67
N PHE A 209 5.29 -8.00 23.32
CA PHE A 209 4.09 -8.78 23.01
C PHE A 209 3.30 -9.00 24.30
N VAL A 210 2.07 -8.51 24.36
CA VAL A 210 1.24 -8.63 25.56
C VAL A 210 0.48 -9.94 25.56
N ASP A 211 -0.38 -10.13 24.56
CA ASP A 211 -1.15 -11.36 24.41
C ASP A 211 -1.86 -11.40 23.02
N LYS A 212 -2.42 -12.55 22.69
CA LYS A 212 -3.36 -12.75 21.58
C LYS A 212 -4.67 -12.04 21.92
N LYS A 213 -5.26 -11.35 20.93
CA LYS A 213 -6.59 -10.75 21.05
C LYS A 213 -7.66 -11.55 20.27
N SER A 214 -7.32 -11.98 19.05
CA SER A 214 -8.17 -12.80 18.18
C SER A 214 -7.32 -13.67 17.27
N ASP A 215 -7.95 -14.41 16.36
CA ASP A 215 -7.21 -15.22 15.37
C ASP A 215 -6.45 -14.41 14.32
N GLN A 216 -6.73 -13.10 14.22
CA GLN A 216 -6.07 -12.18 13.29
C GLN A 216 -5.30 -11.06 13.97
N GLU A 217 -5.44 -10.90 15.30
CA GLU A 217 -4.94 -9.76 16.03
C GLU A 217 -4.24 -10.16 17.32
N PHE A 218 -3.23 -9.36 17.69
CA PHE A 218 -2.52 -9.45 18.96
C PHE A 218 -2.20 -8.05 19.50
N ILE A 219 -1.82 -7.97 20.76
CA ILE A 219 -1.54 -6.72 21.45
C ILE A 219 -0.02 -6.56 21.58
N LEU A 220 0.49 -5.42 21.13
CA LEU A 220 1.83 -4.93 21.41
C LEU A 220 1.76 -3.75 22.36
N ARG A 221 2.64 -3.74 23.37
CA ARG A 221 2.88 -2.57 24.22
C ARG A 221 4.13 -1.86 23.74
N TYR A 222 4.01 -0.55 23.53
CA TYR A 222 5.12 0.35 23.27
C TYR A 222 5.06 1.51 24.24
N LYS A 223 6.13 1.70 25.04
CA LYS A 223 6.10 2.57 26.20
C LYS A 223 4.95 2.15 27.15
N ASP A 224 4.08 3.07 27.53
CA ASP A 224 2.97 2.84 28.45
C ASP A 224 1.61 2.57 27.78
N LYS A 225 1.61 2.38 26.44
CA LYS A 225 0.38 2.19 25.65
C LYS A 225 0.35 0.85 24.96
N GLU A 226 -0.84 0.28 24.87
CA GLU A 226 -1.11 -0.96 24.16
C GLU A 226 -1.81 -0.67 22.82
N TYR A 227 -1.39 -1.42 21.80
CA TYR A 227 -1.86 -1.26 20.43
C TYR A 227 -2.25 -2.62 19.88
N CYS A 228 -3.44 -2.68 19.26
CA CYS A 228 -3.91 -3.85 18.56
C CYS A 228 -3.35 -3.84 17.14
N VAL A 229 -2.57 -4.85 16.80
CA VAL A 229 -1.99 -5.05 15.47
C VAL A 229 -2.34 -6.45 14.98
N GLY A 230 -2.20 -6.70 13.68
CA GLY A 230 -2.55 -8.01 13.13
C GLY A 230 -1.61 -8.49 12.05
N GLY A 231 -1.50 -9.80 11.89
CA GLY A 231 -0.80 -10.42 10.78
C GLY A 231 -1.58 -10.33 9.47
N HIS A 232 -0.91 -10.69 8.37
CA HIS A 232 -1.52 -10.72 7.03
C HIS A 232 -2.68 -11.71 6.95
N CYS A 233 -2.55 -12.84 7.63
CA CYS A 233 -3.58 -13.86 7.70
C CYS A 233 -3.60 -14.52 9.08
N VAL A 234 -4.66 -15.29 9.33
CA VAL A 234 -4.83 -16.09 10.56
C VAL A 234 -3.60 -16.96 10.87
N GLY A 235 -3.01 -17.60 9.84
CA GLY A 235 -1.83 -18.48 10.01
C GLY A 235 -0.61 -17.74 10.54
N VAL A 236 -0.38 -16.50 10.14
CA VAL A 236 0.73 -15.66 10.64
C VAL A 236 0.50 -15.31 12.11
N THR A 237 -0.67 -14.80 12.47
CA THR A 237 -1.00 -14.50 13.87
C THR A 237 -0.92 -15.74 14.74
N HIS A 238 -1.42 -16.89 14.25
CA HIS A 238 -1.32 -18.17 14.97
C HIS A 238 0.14 -18.59 15.23
N THR A 239 1.00 -18.48 14.22
CA THR A 239 2.44 -18.78 14.40
C THR A 239 3.08 -17.86 15.42
N ILE A 240 2.83 -16.55 15.35
CA ILE A 240 3.34 -15.55 16.31
C ILE A 240 2.90 -15.94 17.73
N THR A 241 1.60 -16.15 17.93
CA THR A 241 1.04 -16.42 19.27
C THR A 241 1.40 -17.78 19.84
N ASN A 242 1.77 -18.77 19.02
CA ASN A 242 2.32 -20.03 19.45
C ASN A 242 3.82 -19.96 19.76
N THR A 243 4.54 -19.02 19.15
CA THR A 243 5.97 -18.82 19.37
C THR A 243 6.25 -17.95 20.59
N LEU A 244 5.44 -16.91 20.81
CA LEU A 244 5.61 -15.92 21.86
C LEU A 244 4.77 -16.28 23.09
N LYS A 245 5.36 -16.04 24.26
CA LYS A 245 4.64 -16.07 25.54
C LYS A 245 4.09 -14.67 25.85
N PRO A 246 2.95 -14.57 26.58
CA PRO A 246 2.49 -13.30 27.10
C PRO A 246 3.60 -12.52 27.80
N ASN A 247 3.68 -11.23 27.54
CA ASN A 247 4.69 -10.29 28.04
C ASN A 247 6.14 -10.58 27.56
N THR A 248 6.31 -11.21 26.40
CA THR A 248 7.63 -11.33 25.75
C THR A 248 8.15 -9.94 25.36
N ASN A 249 9.31 -9.55 25.88
CA ASN A 249 10.01 -8.32 25.54
C ASN A 249 10.94 -8.56 24.34
N PHE A 250 10.77 -7.83 23.26
CA PHE A 250 11.54 -8.03 22.04
C PHE A 250 13.00 -7.52 22.13
N LYS A 251 13.32 -6.69 23.09
CA LYS A 251 14.72 -6.31 23.37
C LYS A 251 15.54 -7.49 23.91
N GLU A 252 14.87 -8.39 24.64
CA GLU A 252 15.46 -9.56 25.24
C GLU A 252 15.20 -10.85 24.45
N PHE A 253 14.49 -10.72 23.33
CA PHE A 253 14.12 -11.86 22.49
C PHE A 253 15.33 -12.40 21.73
N GLU A 254 15.77 -13.61 22.05
CA GLU A 254 16.82 -14.28 21.32
C GLU A 254 16.28 -14.87 20.01
N GLN A 255 16.83 -14.39 18.92
CA GLN A 255 16.53 -14.94 17.59
C GLN A 255 17.38 -16.21 17.36
N LYS A 256 16.70 -17.30 17.06
CA LYS A 256 17.36 -18.59 16.80
C LYS A 256 18.00 -18.71 15.42
N GLU A 257 17.64 -17.83 14.50
CA GLU A 257 18.06 -17.85 13.10
C GLU A 257 18.58 -16.47 12.68
N THR A 258 19.46 -16.43 11.68
CA THR A 258 19.93 -15.19 11.09
C THR A 258 18.79 -14.54 10.28
N PRO A 259 18.60 -13.22 10.37
CA PRO A 259 17.63 -12.52 9.53
C PRO A 259 17.84 -12.86 8.05
N PRO A 260 16.78 -13.06 7.28
CA PRO A 260 16.92 -13.33 5.86
C PRO A 260 17.64 -12.16 5.19
N HIS A 261 18.80 -12.44 4.58
CA HIS A 261 19.49 -11.49 3.73
C HIS A 261 18.82 -11.46 2.36
N TYR A 262 18.04 -10.43 2.09
CA TYR A 262 17.49 -10.24 0.75
C TYR A 262 18.56 -9.66 -0.17
N MET A 263 19.02 -10.48 -1.08
CA MET A 263 19.74 -9.99 -2.25
C MET A 263 18.73 -9.23 -3.12
N THR A 264 19.10 -8.04 -3.53
CA THR A 264 18.40 -7.10 -4.42
C THR A 264 17.28 -7.69 -5.28
N ALA A 265 16.18 -6.95 -5.51
CA ALA A 265 15.03 -7.31 -6.33
C ALA A 265 15.32 -7.84 -7.75
N LYS A 266 16.57 -7.82 -8.20
CA LYS A 266 17.02 -8.39 -9.48
C LYS A 266 16.71 -9.87 -9.67
N HIS A 267 16.29 -10.58 -8.64
CA HIS A 267 15.96 -12.02 -8.73
C HIS A 267 14.45 -12.30 -8.82
N SER A 268 13.57 -11.32 -8.69
CA SER A 268 12.15 -11.59 -8.56
C SER A 268 11.31 -11.37 -9.83
N TYR A 269 11.79 -10.64 -10.85
CA TYR A 269 10.94 -10.38 -12.01
C TYR A 269 11.73 -10.40 -13.32
N LYS A 270 11.94 -11.60 -13.87
CA LYS A 270 12.02 -11.73 -15.32
C LYS A 270 10.59 -11.69 -15.83
N THR A 271 10.14 -10.51 -16.25
CA THR A 271 9.00 -10.40 -17.16
C THR A 271 9.33 -11.22 -18.40
N LYS A 272 8.56 -12.29 -18.62
CA LYS A 272 8.46 -12.93 -19.92
C LYS A 272 7.55 -12.12 -20.80
#